data_8ef215f8df62dc543e4c7c39a8b5f485
#
_entry.id   8ef215f8df62dc543e4c7c39a8b5f485
#
_cell.length_a   1.000
_cell.length_b   1.000
_cell.length_c   1.000
_cell.angle_alpha   90.00
_cell.angle_beta   90.00
_cell.angle_gamma   90.00
#
_symmetry.space_group_name_H-M   'P 1'
#
loop_
_entity.id
_entity.type
_entity.pdbx_description
1 polymer ?
#
loop_
_entity_poly.entity_id
_entity_poly.type
_entity_poly.pdbx_seq_one_letter_code
_entity_poly.pdbx_strand_id
1 'polypeptide(L)'
;MTMNTRIAVTNRTICYELYKQAGLASAEDTPLTCLSRQICALLNSDSYDKILIREKDLSEEEYHTFIAGIFSAQHSYPSAANLTSNIIVHNFPAIAEAFGTDLHLPFSVFTDLLGHSGYSVQNNFLSDRHALTHSTSVVTSENALTHSTPVATSENALTHGTSIATSYNGLTHGNTIVSVATPSKSFREKYPHIQRIGTSIHSVEDAVFAESHGADYITAGHIFTTDCKKGLPGRGVDWLKSICNAVSIPVYAIGGISDANVSMLCNCNIAGYCMMSASMKPILSE
;
A
#
# COMPACT_ATOMS: atom_id res chain seq x y z
N MET A 1 -16.26 -17.04 -9.68
CA MET A 1 -15.77 -16.04 -8.70
C MET A 1 -14.28 -16.22 -8.62
N THR A 2 -13.51 -15.24 -9.05
CA THR A 2 -12.08 -15.22 -8.78
C THR A 2 -11.90 -15.17 -7.27
N MET A 3 -11.22 -16.14 -6.70
CA MET A 3 -10.91 -16.13 -5.26
C MET A 3 -9.98 -14.94 -5.02
N ASN A 4 -10.42 -13.98 -4.19
CA ASN A 4 -9.62 -12.82 -3.84
C ASN A 4 -8.44 -13.25 -2.97
N THR A 5 -7.25 -12.76 -3.28
CA THR A 5 -6.03 -13.04 -2.49
C THR A 5 -6.20 -12.60 -1.03
N ARG A 6 -5.94 -13.51 -0.10
CA ARG A 6 -5.96 -13.25 1.35
C ARG A 6 -4.54 -13.02 1.84
N ILE A 7 -4.29 -11.87 2.44
CA ILE A 7 -2.96 -11.50 2.96
C ILE A 7 -3.02 -11.45 4.48
N ALA A 8 -2.24 -12.31 5.15
CA ALA A 8 -2.00 -12.21 6.58
C ALA A 8 -1.02 -11.05 6.84
N VAL A 9 -1.34 -10.18 7.80
CA VAL A 9 -0.42 -9.11 8.24
C VAL A 9 0.04 -9.43 9.64
N THR A 10 1.34 -9.49 9.86
CA THR A 10 1.87 -9.87 11.17
C THR A 10 1.78 -8.76 12.20
N ASN A 11 1.69 -9.16 13.46
CA ASN A 11 1.87 -8.35 14.64
C ASN A 11 2.26 -9.29 15.80
N ARG A 12 3.55 -9.29 16.17
CA ARG A 12 4.07 -10.23 17.17
C ARG A 12 3.45 -10.07 18.55
N THR A 13 3.05 -8.83 18.92
CA THR A 13 2.42 -8.60 20.22
C THR A 13 1.03 -9.24 20.29
N ILE A 14 0.20 -9.02 19.25
CA ILE A 14 -1.12 -9.65 19.17
C ILE A 14 -0.98 -11.18 19.11
N CYS A 15 -0.06 -11.69 18.30
CA CYS A 15 0.22 -13.11 18.19
C CYS A 15 0.55 -13.74 19.56
N TYR A 16 1.49 -13.13 20.28
CA TYR A 16 1.93 -13.60 21.58
C TYR A 16 0.81 -13.63 22.63
N GLU A 17 0.01 -12.57 22.69
CA GLU A 17 -1.14 -12.52 23.60
C GLU A 17 -2.19 -13.60 23.27
N LEU A 18 -2.46 -13.85 22.00
CA LEU A 18 -3.39 -14.90 21.57
C LEU A 18 -2.83 -16.30 21.87
N TYR A 19 -1.52 -16.53 21.71
CA TYR A 19 -0.87 -17.78 22.08
C TYR A 19 -0.93 -18.03 23.60
N LYS A 20 -0.74 -16.99 24.42
CA LYS A 20 -0.91 -17.10 25.88
C LYS A 20 -2.34 -17.43 26.26
N GLN A 21 -3.31 -16.74 25.67
CA GLN A 21 -4.74 -17.00 25.93
C GLN A 21 -5.16 -18.43 25.54
N ALA A 22 -4.53 -18.98 24.49
CA ALA A 22 -4.77 -20.34 24.04
C ALA A 22 -3.98 -21.40 24.85
N GLY A 23 -3.12 -21.00 25.79
CA GLY A 23 -2.25 -21.92 26.55
C GLY A 23 -1.13 -22.54 25.70
N LEU A 24 -0.78 -21.92 24.56
CA LEU A 24 0.22 -22.40 23.59
C LEU A 24 1.58 -21.70 23.72
N ALA A 25 1.69 -20.70 24.56
CA ALA A 25 2.95 -20.04 24.88
C ALA A 25 3.54 -20.65 26.17
N SER A 26 4.82 -21.06 26.12
CA SER A 26 5.60 -21.49 27.29
C SER A 26 6.24 -20.27 27.99
N ALA A 27 6.85 -20.50 29.16
CA ALA A 27 7.57 -19.47 29.91
C ALA A 27 8.82 -18.96 29.17
N GLU A 28 9.38 -19.74 28.25
CA GLU A 28 10.57 -19.42 27.47
C GLU A 28 10.24 -18.70 26.15
N ASP A 29 8.96 -18.66 25.78
CA ASP A 29 8.54 -18.07 24.51
C ASP A 29 8.60 -16.55 24.54
N THR A 30 9.15 -15.99 23.48
CA THR A 30 9.11 -14.57 23.18
C THR A 30 8.03 -14.24 22.14
N PRO A 31 7.64 -12.97 22.00
CA PRO A 31 6.73 -12.58 20.91
C PRO A 31 7.22 -13.00 19.52
N LEU A 32 8.55 -12.99 19.26
CA LEU A 32 9.12 -13.41 17.98
C LEU A 32 9.08 -14.92 17.77
N THR A 33 9.29 -15.74 18.84
CA THR A 33 9.20 -17.20 18.72
C THR A 33 7.77 -17.65 18.45
N CYS A 34 6.78 -17.04 19.11
CA CYS A 34 5.37 -17.30 18.82
C CYS A 34 5.00 -16.86 17.39
N LEU A 35 5.48 -15.70 16.96
CA LEU A 35 5.24 -15.22 15.59
C LEU A 35 5.88 -16.14 14.54
N SER A 36 7.11 -16.61 14.76
CA SER A 36 7.76 -17.57 13.87
C SER A 36 6.92 -18.84 13.70
N ARG A 37 6.42 -19.42 14.81
CA ARG A 37 5.51 -20.57 14.77
C ARG A 37 4.23 -20.27 13.99
N GLN A 38 3.62 -19.10 14.22
CA GLN A 38 2.41 -18.69 13.52
C GLN A 38 2.65 -18.54 12.00
N ILE A 39 3.76 -17.91 11.60
CA ILE A 39 4.10 -17.76 10.18
C ILE A 39 4.30 -19.14 9.54
N CYS A 40 5.02 -20.04 10.19
CA CYS A 40 5.18 -21.41 9.69
C CYS A 40 3.83 -22.14 9.56
N ALA A 41 2.93 -21.97 10.52
CA ALA A 41 1.58 -22.55 10.45
C ALA A 41 0.76 -21.95 9.30
N LEU A 42 0.82 -20.63 9.09
CA LEU A 42 0.15 -19.95 7.99
C LEU A 42 0.67 -20.42 6.63
N LEU A 43 1.99 -20.57 6.46
CA LEU A 43 2.62 -21.06 5.23
C LEU A 43 2.25 -22.50 4.88
N ASN A 44 1.91 -23.31 5.89
CA ASN A 44 1.49 -24.70 5.73
C ASN A 44 -0.03 -24.87 5.70
N SER A 45 -0.78 -23.78 5.68
CA SER A 45 -2.24 -23.77 5.62
C SER A 45 -2.75 -23.10 4.36
N ASP A 46 -3.94 -23.49 3.91
CA ASP A 46 -4.64 -22.81 2.82
C ASP A 46 -5.42 -21.57 3.28
N SER A 47 -5.14 -21.09 4.51
CA SER A 47 -5.91 -20.00 5.11
C SER A 47 -5.57 -18.63 4.50
N TYR A 48 -4.32 -18.46 4.08
CA TYR A 48 -3.83 -17.21 3.49
C TYR A 48 -2.88 -17.50 2.32
N ASP A 49 -2.94 -16.66 1.29
CA ASP A 49 -2.14 -16.81 0.09
C ASP A 49 -0.78 -16.13 0.21
N LYS A 50 -0.70 -15.07 1.03
CA LYS A 50 0.53 -14.30 1.29
C LYS A 50 0.61 -13.84 2.74
N ILE A 51 1.84 -13.56 3.19
CA ILE A 51 2.12 -13.04 4.52
C ILE A 51 2.95 -11.77 4.41
N LEU A 52 2.38 -10.64 4.81
CA LEU A 52 3.08 -9.37 4.99
C LEU A 52 3.70 -9.33 6.39
N ILE A 53 5.03 -9.48 6.45
CA ILE A 53 5.77 -9.45 7.72
C ILE A 53 6.02 -8.01 8.12
N ARG A 54 5.18 -7.48 9.02
CA ARG A 54 5.14 -6.07 9.40
C ARG A 54 5.49 -5.86 10.86
N GLU A 55 6.79 -5.98 11.17
CA GLU A 55 7.35 -5.75 12.51
C GLU A 55 8.17 -4.44 12.50
N LYS A 56 7.51 -3.32 12.83
CA LYS A 56 8.01 -1.96 12.60
C LYS A 56 9.15 -1.51 13.49
N ASP A 57 9.28 -2.14 14.63
CA ASP A 57 10.19 -1.80 15.72
C ASP A 57 11.41 -2.73 15.81
N LEU A 58 11.55 -3.64 14.85
CA LEU A 58 12.79 -4.38 14.64
C LEU A 58 13.78 -3.51 13.85
N SER A 59 15.04 -3.55 14.24
CA SER A 59 16.15 -3.07 13.43
C SER A 59 16.26 -3.90 12.14
N GLU A 60 16.96 -3.38 11.14
CA GLU A 60 17.18 -4.11 9.88
C GLU A 60 17.88 -5.45 10.12
N GLU A 61 18.86 -5.51 11.03
CA GLU A 61 19.60 -6.73 11.39
C GLU A 61 18.70 -7.75 12.08
N GLU A 62 17.89 -7.33 13.06
CA GLU A 62 16.93 -8.21 13.74
C GLU A 62 15.89 -8.74 12.76
N TYR A 63 15.38 -7.87 11.88
CA TYR A 63 14.41 -8.25 10.86
C TYR A 63 15.00 -9.23 9.85
N HIS A 64 16.25 -8.99 9.39
CA HIS A 64 16.96 -9.91 8.51
C HIS A 64 17.14 -11.29 9.16
N THR A 65 17.61 -11.31 10.41
CA THR A 65 17.80 -12.56 11.18
C THR A 65 16.48 -13.32 11.33
N PHE A 66 15.39 -12.59 11.60
CA PHE A 66 14.07 -13.17 11.70
C PHE A 66 13.59 -13.82 10.38
N ILE A 67 13.72 -13.09 9.25
CA ILE A 67 13.39 -13.62 7.92
C ILE A 67 14.25 -14.83 7.57
N ALA A 68 15.55 -14.76 7.79
CA ALA A 68 16.46 -15.88 7.54
C ALA A 68 16.06 -17.13 8.33
N GLY A 69 15.62 -16.97 9.58
CA GLY A 69 15.09 -18.05 10.40
C GLY A 69 13.85 -18.70 9.81
N ILE A 70 12.89 -17.91 9.28
CA ILE A 70 11.70 -18.43 8.61
C ILE A 70 12.08 -19.23 7.36
N PHE A 71 12.96 -18.69 6.51
CA PHE A 71 13.41 -19.38 5.30
C PHE A 71 14.15 -20.67 5.62
N SER A 72 14.99 -20.68 6.65
CA SER A 72 15.71 -21.89 7.09
C SER A 72 14.77 -22.96 7.63
N ALA A 73 13.78 -22.59 8.43
CA ALA A 73 12.81 -23.53 8.98
C ALA A 73 11.96 -24.19 7.88
N GLN A 74 11.61 -23.46 6.83
CA GLN A 74 10.76 -23.95 5.74
C GLN A 74 11.50 -24.90 4.77
N HIS A 75 12.83 -24.82 4.63
CA HIS A 75 13.60 -25.77 3.82
C HIS A 75 13.42 -27.23 4.26
N SER A 76 12.93 -27.45 5.49
CA SER A 76 12.63 -28.76 6.04
C SER A 76 11.22 -29.29 5.68
N TYR A 77 10.39 -28.52 4.97
CA TYR A 77 9.03 -28.88 4.62
C TYR A 77 8.80 -28.95 3.11
N PRO A 78 8.12 -29.99 2.59
CA PRO A 78 7.95 -30.21 1.13
C PRO A 78 7.15 -29.12 0.39
N SER A 79 6.39 -28.28 1.11
CA SER A 79 5.58 -27.19 0.53
C SER A 79 6.37 -25.91 0.22
N ALA A 80 7.68 -25.90 0.47
CA ALA A 80 8.55 -24.73 0.35
C ALA A 80 8.78 -24.20 -1.10
N ALA A 81 8.17 -24.81 -2.11
CA ALA A 81 8.43 -24.46 -3.51
C ALA A 81 8.08 -23.01 -3.90
N ASN A 82 7.29 -22.28 -3.08
CA ASN A 82 6.82 -20.94 -3.39
C ASN A 82 7.03 -19.93 -2.24
N LEU A 83 7.96 -20.19 -1.32
CA LEU A 83 8.15 -19.34 -0.13
C LEU A 83 8.41 -17.87 -0.49
N THR A 84 9.26 -17.62 -1.49
CA THR A 84 9.59 -16.27 -1.96
C THR A 84 8.38 -15.52 -2.47
N SER A 85 7.44 -16.20 -3.15
CA SER A 85 6.22 -15.58 -3.66
C SER A 85 5.14 -15.37 -2.59
N ASN A 86 5.22 -16.08 -1.46
CA ASN A 86 4.22 -16.00 -0.40
C ASN A 86 4.59 -14.99 0.70
N ILE A 87 5.87 -14.59 0.78
CA ILE A 87 6.34 -13.61 1.76
C ILE A 87 6.39 -12.21 1.12
N ILE A 88 5.94 -11.23 1.90
CA ILE A 88 6.05 -9.82 1.60
C ILE A 88 6.87 -9.18 2.71
N VAL A 89 8.06 -8.68 2.36
CA VAL A 89 8.93 -7.93 3.29
C VAL A 89 8.42 -6.51 3.43
N HIS A 90 8.38 -5.99 4.65
CA HIS A 90 7.97 -4.63 4.92
C HIS A 90 9.16 -3.72 5.18
N ASN A 91 9.23 -2.60 4.46
CA ASN A 91 10.13 -1.46 4.70
C ASN A 91 11.65 -1.68 4.49
N PHE A 92 12.12 -2.88 4.18
CA PHE A 92 13.56 -3.18 4.01
C PHE A 92 13.86 -3.71 2.59
N PRO A 93 14.17 -2.81 1.61
CA PRO A 93 14.44 -3.21 0.23
C PRO A 93 15.60 -4.19 0.09
N ALA A 94 16.70 -3.99 0.85
CA ALA A 94 17.86 -4.87 0.80
C ALA A 94 17.52 -6.30 1.24
N ILE A 95 16.63 -6.46 2.21
CA ILE A 95 16.17 -7.77 2.68
C ILE A 95 15.25 -8.42 1.65
N ALA A 96 14.28 -7.65 1.09
CA ALA A 96 13.42 -8.16 0.02
C ALA A 96 14.23 -8.62 -1.19
N GLU A 97 15.28 -7.89 -1.56
CA GLU A 97 16.23 -8.24 -2.62
C GLU A 97 16.98 -9.53 -2.30
N ALA A 98 17.55 -9.64 -1.08
CA ALA A 98 18.35 -10.80 -0.68
C ALA A 98 17.55 -12.11 -0.69
N PHE A 99 16.27 -12.06 -0.37
CA PHE A 99 15.37 -13.22 -0.34
C PHE A 99 14.51 -13.36 -1.59
N GLY A 100 14.56 -12.43 -2.53
CA GLY A 100 13.76 -12.44 -3.77
C GLY A 100 12.25 -12.42 -3.52
N THR A 101 11.79 -11.60 -2.58
CA THR A 101 10.38 -11.53 -2.17
C THR A 101 9.64 -10.31 -2.75
N ASP A 102 8.34 -10.22 -2.50
CA ASP A 102 7.62 -8.95 -2.63
C ASP A 102 8.09 -7.96 -1.57
N LEU A 103 8.04 -6.66 -1.90
CA LEU A 103 8.32 -5.54 -0.98
C LEU A 103 7.06 -4.72 -0.78
N HIS A 104 6.77 -4.34 0.48
CA HIS A 104 5.72 -3.39 0.81
C HIS A 104 6.29 -2.20 1.58
N LEU A 105 6.08 -1.00 1.08
CA LEU A 105 6.60 0.24 1.65
C LEU A 105 5.48 1.10 2.26
N PRO A 106 5.73 1.79 3.38
CA PRO A 106 4.93 2.95 3.75
C PRO A 106 4.93 3.98 2.62
N PHE A 107 3.85 4.72 2.42
CA PHE A 107 3.75 5.66 1.29
C PHE A 107 4.87 6.72 1.31
N SER A 108 5.21 7.26 2.48
CA SER A 108 6.31 8.22 2.61
C SER A 108 7.65 7.65 2.16
N VAL A 109 7.95 6.40 2.54
CA VAL A 109 9.19 5.72 2.13
C VAL A 109 9.17 5.42 0.63
N PHE A 110 8.01 5.04 0.09
CA PHE A 110 7.84 4.84 -1.34
C PHE A 110 8.12 6.12 -2.13
N THR A 111 7.59 7.27 -1.69
CA THR A 111 7.85 8.56 -2.33
C THR A 111 9.32 9.00 -2.23
N ASP A 112 9.96 8.78 -1.07
CA ASP A 112 11.37 9.15 -0.86
C ASP A 112 12.31 8.32 -1.75
N LEU A 113 12.07 7.02 -1.86
CA LEU A 113 12.88 6.11 -2.69
C LEU A 113 12.75 6.39 -4.20
N LEU A 114 11.66 6.99 -4.61
CA LEU A 114 11.43 7.38 -6.00
C LEU A 114 11.93 8.80 -6.32
N GLY A 115 12.64 9.44 -5.39
CA GLY A 115 13.25 10.75 -5.60
C GLY A 115 12.27 11.92 -5.52
N HIS A 116 11.09 11.72 -4.93
CA HIS A 116 10.07 12.75 -4.72
C HIS A 116 10.00 13.16 -3.25
N SER A 117 11.15 13.49 -2.65
CA SER A 117 11.19 14.10 -1.32
C SER A 117 10.41 15.42 -1.35
N GLY A 118 9.24 15.42 -0.70
CA GLY A 118 8.37 16.60 -0.63
C GLY A 118 6.96 16.41 -1.19
N TYR A 119 6.60 15.22 -1.71
CA TYR A 119 5.19 14.91 -1.99
C TYR A 119 4.43 14.79 -0.68
N SER A 120 3.77 15.85 -0.28
CA SER A 120 2.76 15.83 0.78
C SER A 120 1.43 16.26 0.19
N VAL A 121 0.48 15.34 0.08
CA VAL A 121 -0.92 15.74 0.01
C VAL A 121 -1.22 16.39 1.35
N GLN A 122 -1.37 17.70 1.36
CA GLN A 122 -1.96 18.38 2.50
C GLN A 122 -3.39 17.83 2.61
N ASN A 123 -3.58 16.86 3.51
CA ASN A 123 -4.90 16.45 3.94
C ASN A 123 -5.50 17.62 4.73
N ASN A 124 -6.03 18.61 4.01
CA ASN A 124 -7.00 19.54 4.55
C ASN A 124 -8.26 18.73 4.86
N PHE A 125 -8.26 18.07 6.01
CA PHE A 125 -9.48 17.72 6.71
C PHE A 125 -10.14 19.05 7.12
N LEU A 126 -10.76 19.73 6.16
CA LEU A 126 -11.80 20.68 6.45
C LEU A 126 -12.92 19.86 7.06
N SER A 127 -13.07 20.03 8.35
CA SER A 127 -14.25 19.66 9.11
C SER A 127 -15.46 20.44 8.54
N ASP A 128 -16.05 19.96 7.44
CA ASP A 128 -17.33 20.45 7.00
C ASP A 128 -18.42 19.83 7.87
N ARG A 129 -18.59 20.47 9.03
CA ARG A 129 -19.90 20.52 9.71
C ARG A 129 -20.55 21.84 9.34
N HIS A 130 -21.71 21.71 8.68
CA HIS A 130 -22.77 22.71 8.55
C HIS A 130 -22.49 23.97 7.72
N ALA A 131 -23.12 24.06 6.56
CA ALA A 131 -24.34 24.91 6.40
C ALA A 131 -24.75 24.98 4.94
N LEU A 132 -25.85 24.34 4.62
CA LEU A 132 -26.72 24.77 3.53
C LEU A 132 -27.38 26.11 3.97
N THR A 133 -26.95 27.19 3.37
CA THR A 133 -27.81 28.37 3.21
C THR A 133 -27.50 29.05 1.88
N HIS A 134 -28.55 29.15 1.09
CA HIS A 134 -28.62 29.97 -0.12
C HIS A 134 -28.15 31.39 0.15
N SER A 135 -27.30 31.94 -0.67
CA SER A 135 -27.32 33.37 -1.00
C SER A 135 -26.58 33.63 -2.30
N THR A 136 -27.33 33.96 -3.32
CA THR A 136 -26.91 34.58 -4.57
C THR A 136 -26.48 36.01 -4.28
N SER A 137 -25.28 36.40 -4.65
CA SER A 137 -24.97 37.79 -4.94
C SER A 137 -23.93 37.91 -6.04
N VAL A 138 -24.40 38.39 -7.16
CA VAL A 138 -23.64 38.87 -8.30
C VAL A 138 -23.01 40.21 -7.91
N VAL A 139 -21.69 40.35 -8.06
CA VAL A 139 -21.06 41.67 -8.13
C VAL A 139 -20.15 41.68 -9.38
N THR A 140 -20.62 42.43 -10.34
CA THR A 140 -19.85 42.92 -11.50
C THR A 140 -19.01 44.11 -11.09
N SER A 141 -17.74 44.15 -11.48
CA SER A 141 -17.05 45.41 -11.71
C SER A 141 -15.95 45.21 -12.76
N GLU A 142 -16.13 45.94 -13.86
CA GLU A 142 -15.22 46.22 -14.96
C GLU A 142 -14.06 47.14 -14.51
N ASN A 143 -12.90 46.98 -15.14
CA ASN A 143 -12.00 48.03 -15.72
C ASN A 143 -10.65 47.35 -16.01
N ALA A 144 -10.22 47.19 -17.20
CA ALA A 144 -9.86 48.03 -18.35
C ALA A 144 -8.39 48.50 -18.33
N LEU A 145 -7.71 48.18 -19.45
CA LEU A 145 -6.61 48.88 -20.13
C LEU A 145 -5.18 48.74 -19.54
N THR A 146 -4.10 48.55 -20.29
CA THR A 146 -3.69 48.60 -21.72
C THR A 146 -2.20 48.24 -21.88
N HIS A 147 -1.81 47.93 -23.12
CA HIS A 147 -0.50 48.05 -23.79
C HIS A 147 0.53 46.95 -23.52
N SER A 148 1.20 46.42 -24.46
CA SER A 148 1.43 46.43 -25.91
C SER A 148 2.70 45.63 -26.17
N THR A 149 2.60 44.70 -27.07
CA THR A 149 3.52 44.06 -28.03
C THR A 149 4.91 44.71 -28.30
N PRO A 150 5.77 44.09 -29.12
CA PRO A 150 6.07 42.68 -29.47
C PRO A 150 7.60 42.44 -29.74
N VAL A 151 7.91 41.28 -30.48
CA VAL A 151 9.10 41.00 -31.34
C VAL A 151 10.22 40.23 -30.64
N ALA A 152 10.83 39.22 -31.20
CA ALA A 152 10.89 38.47 -32.43
C ALA A 152 11.67 37.15 -32.24
N THR A 153 11.29 36.17 -33.00
CA THR A 153 12.03 35.15 -33.78
C THR A 153 13.42 34.68 -33.38
N SER A 154 13.60 33.37 -33.25
CA SER A 154 14.41 32.59 -34.18
C SER A 154 14.25 31.09 -33.98
N GLU A 155 14.27 30.40 -35.10
CA GLU A 155 14.12 28.97 -35.37
C GLU A 155 15.29 28.14 -34.85
N ASN A 156 15.05 26.90 -34.51
CA ASN A 156 15.51 25.63 -35.09
C ASN A 156 15.74 24.54 -34.04
N ALA A 157 15.13 23.48 -34.18
CA ALA A 157 15.57 22.14 -34.51
C ALA A 157 14.70 21.03 -33.89
N LEU A 158 14.22 20.20 -34.80
CA LEU A 158 13.49 18.96 -34.57
C LEU A 158 14.31 17.97 -33.76
N THR A 159 13.65 17.27 -32.79
CA THR A 159 13.86 15.86 -32.61
C THR A 159 12.55 15.21 -32.12
N HIS A 160 12.21 14.10 -32.74
CA HIS A 160 11.02 13.30 -32.52
C HIS A 160 10.95 12.74 -31.10
N GLY A 161 9.85 13.00 -30.40
CA GLY A 161 9.46 12.31 -29.18
C GLY A 161 7.94 12.11 -29.20
N THR A 162 7.52 10.88 -29.36
CA THR A 162 6.12 10.45 -29.39
C THR A 162 5.46 10.70 -28.03
N SER A 163 4.61 11.71 -27.95
CA SER A 163 3.77 11.98 -26.78
C SER A 163 2.47 11.21 -26.92
N ILE A 164 2.23 10.30 -25.99
CA ILE A 164 0.90 9.70 -25.77
C ILE A 164 0.15 10.63 -24.83
N ALA A 165 -0.76 11.42 -25.39
CA ALA A 165 -1.66 12.25 -24.63
C ALA A 165 -2.85 11.40 -24.19
N THR A 166 -2.95 11.10 -22.89
CA THR A 166 -4.17 10.62 -22.29
C THR A 166 -5.00 11.83 -21.86
N SER A 167 -6.09 12.08 -22.57
CA SER A 167 -7.00 13.18 -22.29
C SER A 167 -7.86 12.86 -21.06
N TYR A 168 -7.64 13.57 -19.96
CA TYR A 168 -8.62 13.72 -18.90
C TYR A 168 -9.49 14.96 -19.17
N ASN A 169 -10.80 14.77 -19.31
CA ASN A 169 -11.77 15.85 -19.39
C ASN A 169 -11.96 16.49 -18.01
N GLY A 170 -11.70 17.78 -17.93
CA GLY A 170 -12.24 18.70 -16.92
C GLY A 170 -11.25 19.25 -15.91
N LEU A 171 -10.75 20.40 -16.22
CA LEU A 171 -10.27 21.56 -15.45
C LEU A 171 -8.91 22.05 -15.92
N THR A 172 -8.96 23.04 -16.80
CA THR A 172 -7.77 23.78 -17.25
C THR A 172 -7.28 24.71 -16.14
N HIS A 173 -6.12 24.41 -15.56
CA HIS A 173 -5.28 25.38 -14.90
C HIS A 173 -3.83 25.13 -15.33
N GLY A 174 -3.28 26.09 -16.03
CA GLY A 174 -1.86 26.33 -16.23
C GLY A 174 -1.01 25.12 -16.69
N ASN A 175 -0.65 25.07 -17.98
CA ASN A 175 0.33 24.14 -18.54
C ASN A 175 1.70 24.27 -17.84
N THR A 176 1.94 23.46 -16.83
CA THR A 176 3.29 23.07 -16.47
C THR A 176 3.40 21.60 -16.84
N ILE A 177 4.00 21.31 -17.99
CA ILE A 177 4.41 19.94 -18.32
C ILE A 177 5.56 19.62 -17.38
N VAL A 178 5.25 19.00 -16.23
CA VAL A 178 6.27 18.38 -15.42
C VAL A 178 6.68 17.12 -16.16
N SER A 179 7.84 17.15 -16.79
CA SER A 179 8.50 15.96 -17.31
C SER A 179 8.76 15.04 -16.10
N VAL A 180 7.88 14.07 -15.88
CA VAL A 180 8.08 13.05 -14.89
C VAL A 180 9.16 12.11 -15.43
N ALA A 181 10.40 12.35 -15.04
CA ALA A 181 11.44 11.34 -15.17
C ALA A 181 10.95 10.11 -14.40
N THR A 182 10.86 8.97 -15.07
CA THR A 182 10.42 7.70 -14.48
C THR A 182 11.47 7.20 -13.46
N PRO A 183 11.31 7.43 -12.15
CA PRO A 183 12.30 7.05 -11.14
C PRO A 183 12.35 5.53 -10.90
N SER A 184 11.35 4.82 -11.41
CA SER A 184 11.21 3.37 -11.24
C SER A 184 12.37 2.54 -11.82
N LYS A 185 13.05 3.04 -12.85
CA LYS A 185 14.17 2.31 -13.46
C LYS A 185 15.34 2.15 -12.50
N SER A 186 15.77 3.21 -11.82
CA SER A 186 16.94 3.17 -10.93
C SER A 186 16.71 2.28 -9.70
N PHE A 187 15.50 2.24 -9.15
CA PHE A 187 15.17 1.36 -8.03
C PHE A 187 15.18 -0.12 -8.46
N ARG A 188 14.54 -0.44 -9.59
CA ARG A 188 14.49 -1.80 -10.14
C ARG A 188 15.87 -2.29 -10.61
N GLU A 189 16.72 -1.39 -11.09
CA GLU A 189 18.11 -1.72 -11.44
C GLU A 189 18.95 -2.03 -10.19
N LYS A 190 18.70 -1.33 -9.09
CA LYS A 190 19.37 -1.57 -7.81
C LYS A 190 18.89 -2.85 -7.10
N TYR A 191 17.63 -3.22 -7.29
CA TYR A 191 16.97 -4.34 -6.62
C TYR A 191 16.22 -5.23 -7.62
N PRO A 192 16.97 -5.96 -8.51
CA PRO A 192 16.39 -6.72 -9.61
C PRO A 192 15.65 -7.99 -9.18
N HIS A 193 15.89 -8.51 -7.98
CA HIS A 193 15.25 -9.74 -7.48
C HIS A 193 13.97 -9.48 -6.69
N ILE A 194 13.65 -8.24 -6.35
CA ILE A 194 12.35 -7.90 -5.77
C ILE A 194 11.26 -8.19 -6.79
N GLN A 195 10.33 -9.10 -6.44
CA GLN A 195 9.30 -9.55 -7.38
C GLN A 195 8.27 -8.45 -7.68
N ARG A 196 7.66 -7.89 -6.62
CA ARG A 196 6.66 -6.83 -6.73
C ARG A 196 6.89 -5.78 -5.65
N ILE A 197 6.61 -4.52 -5.98
CA ILE A 197 6.69 -3.39 -5.06
C ILE A 197 5.28 -2.88 -4.81
N GLY A 198 4.87 -2.86 -3.56
CA GLY A 198 3.59 -2.28 -3.14
C GLY A 198 3.74 -1.17 -2.13
N THR A 199 2.70 -0.37 -1.98
CA THR A 199 2.65 0.68 -0.98
C THR A 199 1.26 0.84 -0.36
N SER A 200 1.22 1.42 0.85
CA SER A 200 -0.04 1.76 1.52
C SER A 200 -0.48 3.16 1.12
N ILE A 201 -1.75 3.32 0.71
CA ILE A 201 -2.29 4.61 0.28
C ILE A 201 -3.44 5.09 1.20
N HIS A 202 -3.64 6.39 1.21
CA HIS A 202 -4.65 7.04 2.05
C HIS A 202 -5.58 7.99 1.29
N SER A 203 -5.37 8.20 -0.01
CA SER A 203 -6.23 9.01 -0.88
C SER A 203 -6.26 8.43 -2.31
N VAL A 204 -7.14 8.95 -3.16
CA VAL A 204 -7.17 8.63 -4.59
C VAL A 204 -5.91 9.15 -5.27
N GLU A 205 -5.46 10.32 -4.87
CA GLU A 205 -4.24 10.96 -5.39
C GLU A 205 -3.01 10.12 -5.07
N ASP A 206 -2.90 9.58 -3.84
CA ASP A 206 -1.82 8.65 -3.48
C ASP A 206 -1.84 7.40 -4.37
N ALA A 207 -3.04 6.86 -4.67
CA ALA A 207 -3.18 5.67 -5.50
C ALA A 207 -2.70 5.91 -6.94
N VAL A 208 -3.14 7.02 -7.56
CA VAL A 208 -2.72 7.43 -8.91
C VAL A 208 -1.22 7.73 -8.94
N PHE A 209 -0.70 8.39 -7.90
CA PHE A 209 0.73 8.62 -7.77
C PHE A 209 1.51 7.30 -7.70
N ALA A 210 1.09 6.37 -6.85
CA ALA A 210 1.76 5.09 -6.69
C ALA A 210 1.82 4.31 -8.01
N GLU A 211 0.70 4.22 -8.74
CA GLU A 211 0.64 3.55 -10.05
C GLU A 211 1.59 4.22 -11.05
N SER A 212 1.54 5.54 -11.18
CA SER A 212 2.37 6.28 -12.14
C SER A 212 3.86 6.22 -11.81
N HIS A 213 4.24 5.86 -10.58
CA HIS A 213 5.62 5.74 -10.12
C HIS A 213 6.07 4.29 -9.91
N GLY A 214 5.35 3.32 -10.51
CA GLY A 214 5.82 1.95 -10.64
C GLY A 214 5.53 1.05 -9.44
N ALA A 215 4.50 1.35 -8.64
CA ALA A 215 3.94 0.38 -7.74
C ALA A 215 3.25 -0.74 -8.53
N ASP A 216 3.50 -1.99 -8.17
CA ASP A 216 2.84 -3.15 -8.78
C ASP A 216 1.50 -3.47 -8.10
N TYR A 217 1.28 -2.96 -6.91
CA TYR A 217 0.03 -3.06 -6.16
C TYR A 217 -0.05 -2.01 -5.05
N ILE A 218 -1.25 -1.78 -4.55
CA ILE A 218 -1.47 -0.90 -3.40
C ILE A 218 -2.31 -1.57 -2.32
N THR A 219 -2.11 -1.16 -1.05
CA THR A 219 -3.06 -1.45 0.02
C THR A 219 -3.85 -0.19 0.36
N ALA A 220 -5.17 -0.29 0.32
CA ALA A 220 -6.10 0.80 0.56
C ALA A 220 -6.79 0.65 1.92
N GLY A 221 -6.61 1.61 2.81
CA GLY A 221 -7.19 1.51 4.15
C GLY A 221 -7.14 2.78 4.98
N HIS A 222 -7.74 2.71 6.15
CA HIS A 222 -8.49 1.58 6.78
C HIS A 222 -9.97 1.61 6.37
N ILE A 223 -10.48 0.45 5.93
CA ILE A 223 -11.84 0.38 5.36
C ILE A 223 -12.90 0.41 6.47
N PHE A 224 -12.72 -0.43 7.50
CA PHE A 224 -13.60 -0.49 8.67
C PHE A 224 -12.90 0.04 9.90
N THR A 225 -13.67 0.36 10.95
CA THR A 225 -13.13 0.76 12.25
C THR A 225 -12.17 -0.30 12.78
N THR A 226 -11.04 0.13 13.33
CA THR A 226 -9.97 -0.76 13.82
C THR A 226 -9.25 -0.15 15.01
N ASP A 227 -8.84 -0.99 15.94
CA ASP A 227 -8.06 -0.59 17.11
C ASP A 227 -6.71 0.03 16.76
N CYS A 228 -6.16 -0.29 15.57
CA CYS A 228 -4.93 0.33 15.08
C CYS A 228 -5.06 1.82 14.73
N LYS A 229 -6.31 2.31 14.58
CA LYS A 229 -6.66 3.69 14.26
C LYS A 229 -7.77 4.18 15.21
N LYS A 230 -7.55 4.00 16.52
CA LYS A 230 -8.53 4.38 17.55
C LYS A 230 -9.05 5.80 17.36
N GLY A 231 -10.36 5.96 17.40
CA GLY A 231 -11.04 7.25 17.27
C GLY A 231 -11.24 7.76 15.84
N LEU A 232 -10.71 7.05 14.83
CA LEU A 232 -10.95 7.39 13.43
C LEU A 232 -12.00 6.45 12.84
N PRO A 233 -13.07 6.99 12.20
CA PRO A 233 -14.05 6.17 11.49
C PRO A 233 -13.38 5.49 10.29
N GLY A 234 -13.86 4.29 9.93
CA GLY A 234 -13.44 3.64 8.69
C GLY A 234 -13.81 4.49 7.47
N ARG A 235 -12.99 4.44 6.43
CA ARG A 235 -13.22 5.19 5.17
C ARG A 235 -14.40 4.66 4.38
N GLY A 236 -14.77 3.40 4.61
CA GLY A 236 -15.94 2.76 4.00
C GLY A 236 -15.68 2.15 2.63
N VAL A 237 -16.69 1.40 2.20
CA VAL A 237 -16.64 0.63 0.94
C VAL A 237 -16.70 1.53 -0.28
N ASP A 238 -17.42 2.65 -0.23
CA ASP A 238 -17.55 3.56 -1.38
C ASP A 238 -16.23 4.30 -1.66
N TRP A 239 -15.48 4.65 -0.60
CA TRP A 239 -14.13 5.17 -0.78
C TRP A 239 -13.21 4.11 -1.41
N LEU A 240 -13.31 2.84 -1.00
CA LEU A 240 -12.54 1.75 -1.62
C LEU A 240 -12.86 1.60 -3.11
N LYS A 241 -14.14 1.68 -3.49
CA LYS A 241 -14.55 1.66 -4.90
C LYS A 241 -13.96 2.82 -5.70
N SER A 242 -13.90 4.04 -5.12
CA SER A 242 -13.27 5.17 -5.80
C SER A 242 -11.79 4.93 -6.07
N ILE A 243 -11.07 4.29 -5.14
CA ILE A 243 -9.67 3.87 -5.36
C ILE A 243 -9.58 2.85 -6.50
N CYS A 244 -10.40 1.78 -6.46
CA CYS A 244 -10.39 0.73 -7.49
C CYS A 244 -10.75 1.25 -8.89
N ASN A 245 -11.54 2.33 -8.98
CA ASN A 245 -11.90 2.95 -10.26
C ASN A 245 -10.82 3.91 -10.77
N ALA A 246 -9.92 4.37 -9.91
CA ALA A 246 -8.89 5.36 -10.25
C ALA A 246 -7.60 4.74 -10.77
N VAL A 247 -7.35 3.44 -10.51
CA VAL A 247 -6.11 2.75 -10.87
C VAL A 247 -6.39 1.39 -11.53
N SER A 248 -5.42 0.91 -12.30
CA SER A 248 -5.47 -0.40 -12.97
C SER A 248 -4.69 -1.47 -12.23
N ILE A 249 -3.76 -1.07 -11.35
CA ILE A 249 -2.97 -2.01 -10.54
C ILE A 249 -3.82 -2.68 -9.45
N PRO A 250 -3.44 -3.89 -9.00
CA PRO A 250 -4.13 -4.60 -7.94
C PRO A 250 -4.30 -3.78 -6.66
N VAL A 251 -5.54 -3.68 -6.17
CA VAL A 251 -5.89 -3.01 -4.91
C VAL A 251 -6.23 -4.06 -3.85
N TYR A 252 -5.57 -4.01 -2.71
CA TYR A 252 -5.86 -4.84 -1.55
C TYR A 252 -6.49 -4.00 -0.45
N ALA A 253 -7.68 -4.37 0.00
CA ALA A 253 -8.36 -3.70 1.10
C ALA A 253 -7.70 -4.05 2.45
N ILE A 254 -7.52 -3.05 3.35
CA ILE A 254 -6.94 -3.28 4.67
C ILE A 254 -7.66 -2.45 5.75
N GLY A 255 -7.67 -2.96 6.98
CA GLY A 255 -8.12 -2.26 8.18
C GLY A 255 -9.53 -2.61 8.61
N GLY A 256 -9.62 -3.25 9.78
CA GLY A 256 -10.87 -3.68 10.42
C GLY A 256 -11.59 -4.82 9.69
N ILE A 257 -10.93 -5.49 8.75
CA ILE A 257 -11.50 -6.60 7.99
C ILE A 257 -11.44 -7.88 8.84
N SER A 258 -12.55 -8.60 8.86
CA SER A 258 -12.75 -9.86 9.57
C SER A 258 -13.75 -10.75 8.81
N ASP A 259 -13.90 -11.99 9.23
CA ASP A 259 -14.88 -12.94 8.67
C ASP A 259 -16.32 -12.40 8.74
N ALA A 260 -16.61 -11.56 9.75
CA ALA A 260 -17.94 -10.98 9.94
C ALA A 260 -18.29 -9.87 8.92
N ASN A 261 -17.31 -9.24 8.28
CA ASN A 261 -17.55 -8.08 7.40
C ASN A 261 -16.90 -8.20 6.01
N VAL A 262 -16.09 -9.20 5.76
CA VAL A 262 -15.39 -9.38 4.46
C VAL A 262 -16.38 -9.49 3.29
N SER A 263 -17.58 -10.03 3.51
CA SER A 263 -18.63 -10.11 2.49
C SER A 263 -19.09 -8.75 1.96
N MET A 264 -18.91 -7.67 2.73
CA MET A 264 -19.23 -6.30 2.29
C MET A 264 -18.31 -5.82 1.16
N LEU A 265 -17.17 -6.49 0.93
CA LEU A 265 -16.20 -6.17 -0.10
C LEU A 265 -16.50 -6.85 -1.45
N CYS A 266 -17.48 -7.75 -1.53
CA CYS A 266 -17.74 -8.59 -2.71
C CYS A 266 -18.06 -7.79 -3.99
N ASN A 267 -18.58 -6.56 -3.86
CA ASN A 267 -18.91 -5.68 -4.97
C ASN A 267 -17.81 -4.61 -5.24
N CYS A 268 -16.65 -4.75 -4.64
CA CYS A 268 -15.48 -3.94 -4.94
C CYS A 268 -14.59 -4.70 -5.92
N ASN A 269 -14.04 -3.99 -6.91
CA ASN A 269 -13.09 -4.56 -7.86
C ASN A 269 -11.69 -4.64 -7.21
N ILE A 270 -11.59 -5.38 -6.09
CA ILE A 270 -10.33 -5.60 -5.36
C ILE A 270 -9.66 -6.90 -5.79
N ALA A 271 -8.33 -6.91 -5.77
CA ALA A 271 -7.53 -8.11 -5.97
C ALA A 271 -7.54 -9.03 -4.73
N GLY A 272 -7.78 -8.45 -3.56
CA GLY A 272 -7.82 -9.18 -2.30
C GLY A 272 -7.93 -8.28 -1.09
N TYR A 273 -7.65 -8.85 0.07
CA TYR A 273 -7.74 -8.13 1.35
C TYR A 273 -6.69 -8.60 2.36
N CYS A 274 -6.41 -7.74 3.33
CA CYS A 274 -5.44 -7.96 4.38
C CYS A 274 -6.13 -8.09 5.74
N MET A 275 -5.80 -9.13 6.49
CA MET A 275 -6.25 -9.35 7.87
C MET A 275 -5.04 -9.38 8.81
N MET A 276 -5.14 -8.72 9.98
CA MET A 276 -4.09 -8.73 10.99
C MET A 276 -4.49 -9.54 12.22
N SER A 277 -5.49 -9.10 12.97
CA SER A 277 -5.87 -9.77 14.23
C SER A 277 -6.39 -11.20 14.00
N ALA A 278 -7.12 -11.42 12.92
CA ALA A 278 -7.62 -12.75 12.59
C ALA A 278 -6.49 -13.72 12.21
N SER A 279 -5.49 -13.24 11.45
CA SER A 279 -4.36 -14.06 11.02
C SER A 279 -3.35 -14.37 12.13
N MET A 280 -3.42 -13.67 13.26
CA MET A 280 -2.55 -13.93 14.42
C MET A 280 -3.14 -14.96 15.41
N LYS A 281 -4.35 -15.44 15.16
CA LYS A 281 -4.93 -16.54 15.95
C LYS A 281 -4.17 -17.83 15.66
N PRO A 282 -3.78 -18.60 16.71
CA PRO A 282 -3.12 -19.88 16.51
C PRO A 282 -3.91 -20.81 15.60
N ILE A 283 -3.24 -21.41 14.63
CA ILE A 283 -3.78 -22.49 13.82
C ILE A 283 -3.54 -23.78 14.60
N LEU A 284 -4.61 -24.39 15.08
CA LEU A 284 -4.55 -25.67 15.75
C LEU A 284 -4.56 -26.76 14.67
N SER A 285 -3.54 -27.64 14.66
CA SER A 285 -3.60 -28.87 13.88
C SER A 285 -4.70 -29.75 14.45
N GLU A 286 -5.66 -30.15 13.64
CA GLU A 286 -6.64 -31.18 13.98
C GLU A 286 -5.96 -32.53 14.25
#